data_03227eee7e9698f31c0b1135bc772292
#
_entry.id   03227eee7e9698f31c0b1135bc772292
#
_cell.length_a   1.000
_cell.length_b   1.000
_cell.length_c   1.000
_cell.angle_alpha   90.00
_cell.angle_beta   90.00
_cell.angle_gamma   90.00
#
_symmetry.space_group_name_H-M   'P 1'
#
loop_
_entity.id
_entity.type
_entity.pdbx_description
1 polymer ?
#
loop_
_entity_poly.entity_id
_entity_poly.type
_entity_poly.pdbx_seq_one_letter_code
_entity_poly.pdbx_strand_id
1 'polypeptide(L)'
;MASHIPLVEDDHVIGLDGKPLAPLPVNAWAGLPFEVHPHMRKGEVAHRYNPHPLVLVRQRTHGRSRIRSGHSVFDLALAPGQVDVFSASFHMDHGWWDCTPGEVLAVELDPERIHASLGEETHRIDLPTRLAVRDPVLEALFTCIRMEVDSGCTSGRLFAEGLSLSLLSRVREFYGTNEARAPASRKLSARQLQDAVAFIDANLGVDLSLATLAGQVSMSPSTFARLFKASVGATPHNFVLTRRLQRAEILLCSDSPLSEIALSLGFASQSHFTEAFRRRTGRTPARARRQTDATVPAPAPYLQV
;
A
#
# COMPACT_ATOMS: atom_id res chain seq x y z
N MET A 1 12.04 -19.56 1.64
CA MET A 1 11.67 -18.72 0.48
C MET A 1 12.06 -17.31 0.84
N ALA A 2 12.88 -16.67 0.03
CA ALA A 2 13.17 -15.25 0.18
C ALA A 2 11.89 -14.48 -0.16
N SER A 3 11.42 -13.63 0.74
CA SER A 3 10.15 -12.94 0.55
C SER A 3 10.37 -11.44 0.59
N HIS A 4 10.00 -10.79 -0.50
CA HIS A 4 9.86 -9.35 -0.53
C HIS A 4 8.52 -8.95 0.08
N ILE A 5 8.50 -7.79 0.71
CA ILE A 5 7.27 -7.11 1.12
C ILE A 5 6.74 -6.37 -0.11
N PRO A 6 5.66 -6.84 -0.73
CA PRO A 6 5.13 -6.22 -1.93
C PRO A 6 4.39 -4.93 -1.59
N LEU A 7 4.73 -3.86 -2.28
CA LEU A 7 3.88 -2.69 -2.41
C LEU A 7 3.34 -2.65 -3.83
N VAL A 8 2.20 -2.04 -4.01
CA VAL A 8 1.62 -1.85 -5.34
C VAL A 8 1.66 -0.36 -5.68
N GLU A 9 2.33 -0.03 -6.77
CA GLU A 9 2.41 1.31 -7.37
C GLU A 9 2.02 1.18 -8.83
N ASP A 10 0.99 1.90 -9.26
CA ASP A 10 0.49 1.90 -10.65
C ASP A 10 0.34 0.48 -11.25
N ASP A 11 -0.31 -0.43 -10.50
CA ASP A 11 -0.52 -1.85 -10.83
C ASP A 11 0.76 -2.70 -10.97
N HIS A 12 1.92 -2.18 -10.61
CA HIS A 12 3.16 -2.95 -10.54
C HIS A 12 3.52 -3.29 -9.09
N VAL A 13 3.96 -4.53 -8.87
CA VAL A 13 4.48 -4.95 -7.56
C VAL A 13 5.92 -4.49 -7.45
N ILE A 14 6.18 -3.67 -6.45
CA ILE A 14 7.50 -3.09 -6.15
C ILE A 14 7.90 -3.36 -4.71
N GLY A 15 9.17 -3.22 -4.40
CA GLY A 15 9.68 -3.22 -3.03
C GLY A 15 9.42 -1.88 -2.32
N LEU A 16 9.65 -1.85 -1.02
CA LEU A 16 9.53 -0.62 -0.20
C LEU A 16 10.43 0.52 -0.68
N ASP A 17 11.52 0.21 -1.39
CA ASP A 17 12.44 1.19 -1.99
C ASP A 17 11.98 1.75 -3.33
N GLY A 18 10.79 1.35 -3.81
CA GLY A 18 10.22 1.80 -5.07
C GLY A 18 10.84 1.16 -6.30
N LYS A 19 11.61 0.09 -6.15
CA LYS A 19 12.22 -0.63 -7.27
C LYS A 19 11.44 -1.91 -7.57
N PRO A 20 11.47 -2.38 -8.84
CA PRO A 20 10.97 -3.71 -9.16
C PRO A 20 11.61 -4.76 -8.25
N LEU A 21 10.81 -5.74 -7.81
CA LEU A 21 11.30 -6.80 -6.93
C LEU A 21 12.43 -7.59 -7.64
N ALA A 22 13.65 -7.48 -7.12
CA ALA A 22 14.75 -8.34 -7.54
C ALA A 22 14.68 -9.67 -6.77
N PRO A 23 15.18 -10.79 -7.35
CA PRO A 23 15.30 -12.04 -6.60
C PRO A 23 16.17 -11.81 -5.35
N LEU A 24 15.62 -12.09 -4.17
CA LEU A 24 16.41 -12.01 -2.93
C LEU A 24 17.44 -13.15 -2.89
N PRO A 25 18.62 -12.91 -2.32
CA PRO A 25 19.51 -14.01 -1.94
C PRO A 25 18.75 -14.96 -1.00
N VAL A 26 19.02 -16.25 -1.12
CA VAL A 26 18.41 -17.27 -0.24
C VAL A 26 18.74 -16.91 1.20
N ASN A 27 17.78 -16.32 1.89
CA ASN A 27 17.95 -15.93 3.28
C ASN A 27 17.64 -17.13 4.17
N ALA A 28 18.52 -17.43 5.12
CA ALA A 28 18.30 -18.50 6.10
C ALA A 28 17.21 -18.14 7.14
N TRP A 29 16.70 -16.91 7.11
CA TRP A 29 15.65 -16.45 8.01
C TRP A 29 14.33 -17.22 7.78
N ALA A 30 13.87 -17.90 8.82
CA ALA A 30 12.71 -18.77 8.79
C ALA A 30 11.46 -18.15 9.47
N GLY A 31 11.55 -16.87 9.89
CA GLY A 31 10.44 -16.14 10.51
C GLY A 31 9.55 -15.40 9.51
N LEU A 32 8.79 -14.44 10.03
CA LEU A 32 7.97 -13.55 9.21
C LEU A 32 8.81 -12.77 8.18
N PRO A 33 8.24 -12.40 7.03
CA PRO A 33 8.93 -11.58 6.02
C PRO A 33 9.51 -10.32 6.66
N PHE A 34 10.83 -10.20 6.60
CA PHE A 34 11.59 -9.11 7.20
C PHE A 34 12.51 -8.48 6.18
N GLU A 35 12.44 -7.17 6.07
CA GLU A 35 13.27 -6.40 5.16
C GLU A 35 13.92 -5.21 5.86
N VAL A 36 15.08 -4.83 5.33
CA VAL A 36 15.84 -3.65 5.75
C VAL A 36 15.99 -2.73 4.57
N HIS A 37 15.48 -1.51 4.71
CA HIS A 37 15.54 -0.51 3.66
C HIS A 37 16.38 0.69 4.10
N PRO A 38 17.34 1.13 3.28
CA PRO A 38 18.00 2.40 3.52
C PRO A 38 17.00 3.53 3.39
N HIS A 39 16.88 4.36 4.43
CA HIS A 39 16.06 5.56 4.39
C HIS A 39 16.86 6.71 3.77
N MET A 40 16.51 7.07 2.56
CA MET A 40 17.17 8.14 1.80
C MET A 40 16.89 9.51 2.45
N ARG A 41 17.85 10.43 2.31
CA ARG A 41 17.77 11.76 2.93
C ARG A 41 16.52 12.54 2.55
N LYS A 42 16.14 12.50 1.28
CA LYS A 42 14.92 13.08 0.75
C LYS A 42 14.31 12.13 -0.26
N GLY A 43 13.00 12.09 -0.26
CA GLY A 43 12.25 11.30 -1.22
C GLY A 43 10.79 11.64 -1.22
N GLU A 44 10.14 11.17 -2.24
CA GLU A 44 8.70 11.20 -2.39
C GLU A 44 8.22 9.92 -3.05
N VAL A 45 7.01 9.55 -2.74
CA VAL A 45 6.31 8.40 -3.33
C VAL A 45 4.86 8.80 -3.57
N ALA A 46 4.23 8.21 -4.57
CA ALA A 46 2.84 8.46 -4.88
C ALA A 46 2.11 7.14 -5.19
N HIS A 47 0.80 7.14 -4.92
CA HIS A 47 -0.12 6.08 -5.33
C HIS A 47 0.27 4.66 -4.92
N ARG A 48 0.73 4.50 -3.66
CA ARG A 48 1.07 3.18 -3.11
C ARG A 48 0.01 2.65 -2.19
N TYR A 49 -0.16 1.35 -2.20
CA TYR A 49 -0.89 0.64 -1.16
C TYR A 49 -0.19 -0.67 -0.76
N ASN A 50 -0.42 -1.11 0.44
CA ASN A 50 0.06 -2.40 0.92
C ASN A 50 -1.13 -3.38 1.03
N PRO A 51 -1.03 -4.57 0.42
CA PRO A 51 -2.11 -5.57 0.43
C PRO A 51 -2.37 -6.12 1.84
N HIS A 52 -1.33 -6.24 2.65
CA HIS A 52 -1.38 -6.74 4.02
C HIS A 52 -0.94 -5.68 5.03
N PRO A 53 -1.25 -5.84 6.32
CA PRO A 53 -0.74 -4.94 7.34
C PRO A 53 0.79 -4.93 7.35
N LEU A 54 1.36 -3.74 7.52
CA LEU A 54 2.79 -3.52 7.49
C LEU A 54 3.23 -2.83 8.78
N VAL A 55 4.26 -3.36 9.43
CA VAL A 55 4.87 -2.77 10.61
C VAL A 55 6.29 -2.31 10.27
N LEU A 56 6.56 -1.04 10.47
CA LEU A 56 7.85 -0.42 10.23
C LEU A 56 8.46 0.11 11.53
N VAL A 57 9.77 -0.08 11.69
CA VAL A 57 10.54 0.55 12.76
C VAL A 57 11.66 1.38 12.16
N ARG A 58 11.76 2.66 12.55
CA ARG A 58 12.84 3.53 12.10
C ARG A 58 14.05 3.43 13.00
N GLN A 59 15.21 3.24 12.36
CA GLN A 59 16.49 3.27 13.07
C GLN A 59 17.34 4.45 12.60
N ARG A 60 17.87 5.20 13.59
CA ARG A 60 18.81 6.32 13.36
C ARG A 60 18.29 7.48 12.49
N THR A 61 16.99 7.50 12.17
CA THR A 61 16.38 8.51 11.31
C THR A 61 15.76 9.63 12.12
N HIS A 62 16.14 10.89 11.84
CA HIS A 62 15.53 12.10 12.35
C HIS A 62 15.08 12.99 11.21
N GLY A 63 13.94 13.64 11.32
CA GLY A 63 13.47 14.56 10.27
C GLY A 63 11.98 14.74 10.30
N ARG A 64 11.43 14.94 9.12
CA ARG A 64 9.99 15.14 8.92
C ARG A 64 9.49 14.30 7.76
N SER A 65 8.24 13.88 7.86
CA SER A 65 7.53 13.22 6.77
C SER A 65 6.09 13.73 6.72
N ARG A 66 5.55 13.78 5.52
CA ARG A 66 4.13 14.07 5.29
C ARG A 66 3.55 12.98 4.43
N ILE A 67 2.46 12.39 4.90
CA ILE A 67 1.72 11.34 4.19
C ILE A 67 0.31 11.85 3.94
N ARG A 68 -0.17 11.76 2.70
CA ARG A 68 -1.55 12.03 2.31
C ARG A 68 -2.23 10.71 1.94
N SER A 69 -3.41 10.49 2.53
CA SER A 69 -4.27 9.33 2.27
C SER A 69 -5.72 9.80 2.23
N GLY A 70 -6.30 9.89 1.05
CA GLY A 70 -7.62 10.48 0.83
C GLY A 70 -7.68 11.92 1.31
N HIS A 71 -8.56 12.19 2.27
CA HIS A 71 -8.70 13.51 2.88
C HIS A 71 -7.80 13.72 4.11
N SER A 72 -7.09 12.69 4.54
CA SER A 72 -6.21 12.76 5.72
C SER A 72 -4.80 13.15 5.34
N VAL A 73 -4.22 14.05 6.10
CA VAL A 73 -2.81 14.45 6.00
C VAL A 73 -2.15 14.19 7.34
N PHE A 74 -1.05 13.46 7.32
CA PHE A 74 -0.25 13.15 8.50
C PHE A 74 1.08 13.87 8.40
N ASP A 75 1.29 14.88 9.24
CA ASP A 75 2.59 15.54 9.40
C ASP A 75 3.34 14.89 10.57
N LEU A 76 4.46 14.26 10.30
CA LEU A 76 5.18 13.42 11.24
C LEU A 76 6.57 13.99 11.51
N ALA A 77 6.91 14.14 12.79
CA ALA A 77 8.29 14.30 13.21
C ALA A 77 8.91 12.89 13.34
N LEU A 78 9.96 12.63 12.55
CA LEU A 78 10.63 11.34 12.54
C LEU A 78 11.72 11.29 13.60
N ALA A 79 11.74 10.22 14.38
CA ALA A 79 12.77 9.94 15.38
C ALA A 79 13.07 8.44 15.45
N PRO A 80 14.29 8.05 15.87
CA PRO A 80 14.64 6.65 16.10
C PRO A 80 13.70 5.96 17.09
N GLY A 81 13.47 4.67 16.87
CA GLY A 81 12.60 3.84 17.70
C GLY A 81 11.10 4.08 17.49
N GLN A 82 10.73 4.95 16.56
CA GLN A 82 9.33 5.10 16.17
C GLN A 82 8.87 3.92 15.30
N VAL A 83 7.66 3.49 15.59
CA VAL A 83 6.94 2.42 14.89
C VAL A 83 5.80 3.02 14.10
N ASP A 84 5.69 2.62 12.85
CA ASP A 84 4.50 2.84 12.03
C ASP A 84 3.81 1.50 11.79
N VAL A 85 2.52 1.48 12.02
CA VAL A 85 1.64 0.37 11.68
C VAL A 85 0.70 0.86 10.60
N PHE A 86 0.73 0.23 9.44
CA PHE A 86 -0.19 0.48 8.34
C PHE A 86 -1.23 -0.63 8.29
N SER A 87 -2.48 -0.25 8.18
CA SER A 87 -3.58 -1.21 7.96
C SER A 87 -3.43 -1.91 6.61
N ALA A 88 -4.01 -3.09 6.47
CA ALA A 88 -4.22 -3.68 5.16
C ALA A 88 -4.97 -2.69 4.24
N SER A 89 -4.56 -2.63 2.97
CA SER A 89 -5.12 -1.70 1.97
C SER A 89 -5.00 -0.21 2.35
N PHE A 90 -4.03 0.16 3.20
CA PHE A 90 -3.72 1.57 3.40
C PHE A 90 -3.23 2.16 2.08
N HIS A 91 -3.95 3.15 1.59
CA HIS A 91 -3.61 3.82 0.34
C HIS A 91 -2.89 5.13 0.62
N MET A 92 -1.66 5.24 0.16
CA MET A 92 -0.86 6.46 0.22
C MET A 92 -0.98 7.18 -1.13
N ASP A 93 -1.72 8.28 -1.18
CA ASP A 93 -1.82 9.10 -2.40
C ASP A 93 -0.50 9.82 -2.69
N HIS A 94 0.16 10.28 -1.63
CA HIS A 94 1.46 10.93 -1.71
C HIS A 94 2.17 10.86 -0.36
N GLY A 95 3.44 10.51 -0.37
CA GLY A 95 4.35 10.54 0.77
C GLY A 95 5.60 11.35 0.43
N TRP A 96 6.01 12.20 1.37
CA TRP A 96 7.23 12.99 1.25
C TRP A 96 8.02 12.93 2.55
N TRP A 97 9.35 12.93 2.48
CA TRP A 97 10.22 13.00 3.66
C TRP A 97 11.50 13.81 3.40
N ASP A 98 11.98 14.45 4.46
CA ASP A 98 13.30 15.07 4.55
C ASP A 98 13.88 14.73 5.92
N CYS A 99 14.93 13.91 5.94
CA CYS A 99 15.45 13.32 7.16
C CYS A 99 16.95 13.00 7.06
N THR A 100 17.57 12.71 8.20
CA THR A 100 18.91 12.13 8.22
C THR A 100 18.88 10.73 7.60
N PRO A 101 19.96 10.31 6.92
CA PRO A 101 20.09 8.94 6.48
C PRO A 101 19.96 7.95 7.65
N GLY A 102 19.28 6.85 7.41
CA GLY A 102 19.03 5.82 8.40
C GLY A 102 18.52 4.55 7.76
N GLU A 103 17.84 3.73 8.53
CA GLU A 103 17.24 2.48 8.06
C GLU A 103 15.80 2.39 8.54
N VAL A 104 14.99 1.69 7.76
CA VAL A 104 13.65 1.25 8.12
C VAL A 104 13.65 -0.26 8.11
N LEU A 105 13.28 -0.85 9.22
CA LEU A 105 13.05 -2.28 9.35
C LEU A 105 11.57 -2.54 9.14
N ALA A 106 11.23 -3.51 8.31
CA ALA A 106 9.87 -3.78 7.88
C ALA A 106 9.48 -5.23 8.10
N VAL A 107 8.26 -5.47 8.57
CA VAL A 107 7.63 -6.80 8.63
C VAL A 107 6.23 -6.70 8.06
N GLU A 108 5.93 -7.53 7.06
CA GLU A 108 4.58 -7.71 6.53
C GLU A 108 3.85 -8.82 7.27
N LEU A 109 2.58 -8.58 7.57
CA LEU A 109 1.71 -9.52 8.26
C LEU A 109 0.73 -10.18 7.29
N ASP A 110 1.29 -10.87 6.29
CA ASP A 110 0.54 -11.69 5.34
C ASP A 110 0.01 -12.95 6.03
N PRO A 111 -1.31 -13.19 6.09
CA PRO A 111 -1.90 -14.36 6.74
C PRO A 111 -1.41 -15.69 6.19
N GLU A 112 -1.20 -15.81 4.87
CA GLU A 112 -0.72 -17.05 4.24
C GLU A 112 0.71 -17.35 4.65
N ARG A 113 1.57 -16.32 4.69
CA ARG A 113 2.97 -16.45 5.12
C ARG A 113 3.09 -16.71 6.63
N ILE A 114 2.23 -16.09 7.44
CA ILE A 114 2.14 -16.37 8.88
C ILE A 114 1.80 -17.84 9.09
N HIS A 115 0.79 -18.35 8.39
CA HIS A 115 0.42 -19.77 8.46
C HIS A 115 1.56 -20.68 8.01
N ALA A 116 2.19 -20.38 6.89
CA ALA A 116 3.30 -21.17 6.35
C ALA A 116 4.54 -21.19 7.25
N SER A 117 4.85 -20.06 7.93
CA SER A 117 6.04 -19.92 8.76
C SER A 117 5.84 -20.37 10.20
N LEU A 118 4.64 -20.17 10.77
CA LEU A 118 4.37 -20.35 12.19
C LEU A 118 3.33 -21.44 12.48
N GLY A 119 2.67 -21.98 11.46
CA GLY A 119 1.59 -22.97 11.62
C GLY A 119 0.32 -22.41 12.30
N GLU A 120 0.28 -21.09 12.54
CA GLU A 120 -0.88 -20.45 13.15
C GLU A 120 -1.98 -20.21 12.12
N GLU A 121 -3.18 -20.71 12.39
CA GLU A 121 -4.39 -20.28 11.67
C GLU A 121 -4.72 -18.84 12.09
N THR A 122 -4.12 -17.90 11.41
CA THR A 122 -4.42 -16.48 11.63
C THR A 122 -5.66 -16.10 10.83
N HIS A 123 -6.79 -16.18 11.47
CA HIS A 123 -7.97 -15.47 11.03
C HIS A 123 -7.67 -13.99 11.18
N ARG A 124 -7.18 -13.38 10.10
CA ARG A 124 -7.16 -11.96 9.87
C ARG A 124 -6.62 -11.07 11.02
N ILE A 125 -5.52 -10.43 10.74
CA ILE A 125 -4.98 -9.34 11.58
C ILE A 125 -5.58 -8.03 11.07
N ASP A 126 -6.57 -7.48 11.77
CA ASP A 126 -7.10 -6.15 11.48
C ASP A 126 -6.38 -5.13 12.39
N LEU A 127 -5.56 -4.31 11.76
CA LEU A 127 -4.78 -3.28 12.42
C LEU A 127 -5.19 -1.91 11.89
N PRO A 128 -5.60 -0.97 12.75
CA PRO A 128 -5.74 0.42 12.35
C PRO A 128 -4.37 1.04 12.07
N THR A 129 -4.32 1.95 11.12
CA THR A 129 -3.09 2.71 10.87
C THR A 129 -2.73 3.56 12.09
N ARG A 130 -1.49 3.40 12.56
CA ARG A 130 -0.87 4.14 13.67
C ARG A 130 0.52 4.59 13.23
N LEU A 131 0.79 5.88 13.23
CA LEU A 131 2.04 6.43 12.73
C LEU A 131 2.82 7.12 13.84
N ALA A 132 4.15 7.03 13.79
CA ALA A 132 5.09 7.66 14.68
C ALA A 132 4.85 7.36 16.18
N VAL A 133 4.36 6.16 16.50
CA VAL A 133 4.18 5.71 17.88
C VAL A 133 5.48 5.18 18.45
N ARG A 134 5.64 5.24 19.79
CA ARG A 134 6.78 4.62 20.48
C ARG A 134 6.35 3.32 21.11
N ASP A 135 7.04 2.25 20.74
CA ASP A 135 6.87 0.92 21.34
C ASP A 135 8.23 0.27 21.53
N PRO A 136 8.83 0.42 22.72
CA PRO A 136 10.15 -0.14 23.03
C PRO A 136 10.22 -1.67 22.88
N VAL A 137 9.10 -2.38 23.05
CA VAL A 137 9.06 -3.83 22.88
C VAL A 137 9.17 -4.20 21.42
N LEU A 138 8.39 -3.56 20.53
CA LEU A 138 8.53 -3.77 19.08
C LEU A 138 9.92 -3.37 18.60
N GLU A 139 10.45 -2.23 19.03
CA GLU A 139 11.80 -1.78 18.69
C GLU A 139 12.86 -2.84 19.06
N ALA A 140 12.78 -3.41 20.27
CA ALA A 140 13.67 -4.47 20.71
C ALA A 140 13.54 -5.74 19.88
N LEU A 141 12.30 -6.17 19.56
CA LEU A 141 12.06 -7.35 18.74
C LEU A 141 12.62 -7.18 17.31
N PHE A 142 12.39 -6.04 16.68
CA PHE A 142 12.97 -5.73 15.38
C PHE A 142 14.49 -5.69 15.41
N THR A 143 15.08 -5.16 16.48
CA THR A 143 16.53 -5.16 16.66
C THR A 143 17.08 -6.59 16.79
N CYS A 144 16.42 -7.46 17.55
CA CYS A 144 16.80 -8.87 17.67
C CYS A 144 16.72 -9.59 16.34
N ILE A 145 15.63 -9.39 15.57
CA ILE A 145 15.48 -9.96 14.22
C ILE A 145 16.61 -9.48 13.31
N ARG A 146 16.91 -8.17 13.33
CA ARG A 146 17.99 -7.59 12.54
C ARG A 146 19.35 -8.22 12.86
N MET A 147 19.69 -8.33 14.15
CA MET A 147 20.95 -8.95 14.58
C MET A 147 21.06 -10.40 14.15
N GLU A 148 19.97 -11.16 14.24
CA GLU A 148 19.92 -12.55 13.81
C GLU A 148 20.14 -12.70 12.30
N VAL A 149 19.46 -11.85 11.51
CA VAL A 149 19.65 -11.83 10.05
C VAL A 149 21.07 -11.44 9.66
N ASP A 150 21.66 -10.44 10.31
CA ASP A 150 23.03 -9.99 10.06
C ASP A 150 24.09 -11.04 10.45
N SER A 151 23.81 -11.85 11.47
CA SER A 151 24.69 -12.97 11.88
C SER A 151 24.55 -14.23 11.00
N GLY A 152 23.68 -14.18 9.98
CA GLY A 152 23.41 -15.31 9.09
C GLY A 152 22.45 -16.35 9.65
N CYS A 153 21.58 -15.95 10.59
CA CYS A 153 20.54 -16.78 11.19
C CYS A 153 21.09 -18.00 11.95
N THR A 154 22.15 -17.77 12.70
CA THR A 154 22.91 -18.84 13.40
C THR A 154 22.16 -19.48 14.56
N SER A 155 21.17 -18.80 15.15
CA SER A 155 20.35 -19.33 16.26
C SER A 155 19.27 -20.33 15.81
N GLY A 156 19.08 -20.46 14.50
CA GLY A 156 18.24 -21.46 13.89
C GLY A 156 16.73 -21.14 13.88
N ARG A 157 15.97 -22.06 13.30
CA ARG A 157 14.55 -21.88 12.97
C ARG A 157 13.67 -21.57 14.19
N LEU A 158 13.87 -22.31 15.29
CA LEU A 158 13.04 -22.13 16.51
C LEU A 158 13.15 -20.70 17.08
N PHE A 159 14.34 -20.11 17.02
CA PHE A 159 14.56 -18.75 17.49
C PHE A 159 13.85 -17.73 16.58
N ALA A 160 13.96 -17.92 15.25
CA ALA A 160 13.27 -17.08 14.27
C ALA A 160 11.74 -17.12 14.42
N GLU A 161 11.18 -18.32 14.61
CA GLU A 161 9.75 -18.53 14.90
C GLU A 161 9.36 -17.87 16.22
N GLY A 162 10.16 -18.01 17.27
CA GLY A 162 9.90 -17.42 18.60
C GLY A 162 9.86 -15.87 18.56
N LEU A 163 10.79 -15.23 17.85
CA LEU A 163 10.78 -13.77 17.64
C LEU A 163 9.56 -13.33 16.84
N SER A 164 9.23 -14.08 15.80
CA SER A 164 8.07 -13.79 14.93
C SER A 164 6.74 -13.91 15.69
N LEU A 165 6.57 -14.95 16.51
CA LEU A 165 5.40 -15.12 17.37
C LEU A 165 5.29 -14.01 18.42
N SER A 166 6.42 -13.62 19.03
CA SER A 166 6.46 -12.53 20.01
C SER A 166 6.05 -11.20 19.37
N LEU A 167 6.53 -10.91 18.15
CA LEU A 167 6.16 -9.73 17.39
C LEU A 167 4.67 -9.76 17.04
N LEU A 168 4.18 -10.87 16.52
CA LEU A 168 2.78 -11.04 16.15
C LEU A 168 1.85 -10.87 17.35
N SER A 169 2.20 -11.49 18.49
CA SER A 169 1.44 -11.35 19.74
C SER A 169 1.39 -9.89 20.21
N ARG A 170 2.55 -9.20 20.22
CA ARG A 170 2.63 -7.79 20.60
C ARG A 170 1.77 -6.91 19.71
N VAL A 171 1.86 -7.11 18.38
CA VAL A 171 1.08 -6.32 17.43
C VAL A 171 -0.42 -6.57 17.60
N ARG A 172 -0.84 -7.82 17.75
CA ARG A 172 -2.27 -8.17 17.96
C ARG A 172 -2.83 -7.59 19.25
N GLU A 173 -2.07 -7.65 20.35
CA GLU A 173 -2.54 -7.19 21.66
C GLU A 173 -2.66 -5.67 21.74
N PHE A 174 -1.67 -4.93 21.25
CA PHE A 174 -1.58 -3.48 21.46
C PHE A 174 -2.07 -2.64 20.29
N TYR A 175 -2.07 -3.21 19.08
CA TYR A 175 -2.48 -2.52 17.86
C TYR A 175 -3.71 -3.15 17.22
N GLY A 176 -4.05 -4.39 17.55
CA GLY A 176 -5.25 -5.04 17.05
C GLY A 176 -6.51 -4.31 17.49
N THR A 177 -7.51 -4.28 16.63
CA THR A 177 -8.83 -3.84 17.04
C THR A 177 -9.43 -4.91 17.97
N ASN A 178 -9.94 -4.49 19.11
CA ASN A 178 -10.58 -5.37 20.11
C ASN A 178 -11.96 -5.86 19.60
N GLU A 179 -12.06 -6.30 18.35
CA GLU A 179 -13.33 -6.69 17.70
C GLU A 179 -13.84 -8.08 18.10
N ALA A 180 -13.07 -8.85 18.87
CA ALA A 180 -13.62 -10.03 19.52
C ALA A 180 -14.67 -9.70 20.61
N ARG A 181 -14.89 -8.43 20.92
CA ARG A 181 -15.84 -7.93 21.95
C ARG A 181 -16.80 -6.82 21.50
N ALA A 182 -16.79 -6.40 20.25
CA ALA A 182 -17.66 -5.30 19.79
C ALA A 182 -18.77 -5.78 18.87
N PRO A 183 -19.98 -5.20 18.96
CA PRO A 183 -21.08 -5.54 18.06
C PRO A 183 -20.74 -5.11 16.62
N ALA A 184 -21.07 -5.95 15.67
CA ALA A 184 -21.00 -5.81 14.21
C ALA A 184 -20.03 -4.74 13.67
N SER A 185 -18.93 -5.19 13.09
CA SER A 185 -17.87 -4.40 12.46
C SER A 185 -18.39 -3.11 11.81
N ARG A 186 -17.80 -1.98 12.23
CA ARG A 186 -18.09 -0.67 11.60
C ARG A 186 -17.35 -0.49 10.27
N LYS A 187 -16.60 -1.48 9.81
CA LYS A 187 -15.80 -1.50 8.59
C LYS A 187 -16.02 -2.78 7.81
N LEU A 188 -15.71 -2.76 6.53
CA LEU A 188 -15.63 -3.98 5.73
C LEU A 188 -14.52 -4.89 6.27
N SER A 189 -14.73 -6.17 6.15
CA SER A 189 -13.69 -7.15 6.38
C SER A 189 -12.57 -6.98 5.32
N ALA A 190 -11.24 -7.35 5.58
CA ALA A 190 -10.16 -7.21 4.59
C ALA A 190 -10.47 -8.04 3.34
N ARG A 191 -11.02 -9.26 3.49
CA ARG A 191 -11.47 -10.04 2.35
C ARG A 191 -12.59 -9.32 1.57
N GLN A 192 -13.60 -8.82 2.26
CA GLN A 192 -14.66 -8.04 1.62
C GLN A 192 -14.14 -6.78 0.95
N LEU A 193 -13.18 -6.08 1.59
CA LEU A 193 -12.54 -4.92 1.00
C LEU A 193 -11.69 -5.31 -0.20
N GLN A 194 -10.88 -6.36 -0.07
CA GLN A 194 -10.05 -6.88 -1.16
C GLN A 194 -10.90 -7.35 -2.34
N ASP A 195 -11.97 -8.13 -2.08
CA ASP A 195 -12.90 -8.58 -3.11
C ASP A 195 -13.57 -7.40 -3.81
N ALA A 196 -13.99 -6.38 -3.05
CA ALA A 196 -14.61 -5.18 -3.61
C ALA A 196 -13.61 -4.35 -4.44
N VAL A 197 -12.38 -4.17 -3.97
CA VAL A 197 -11.34 -3.41 -4.70
C VAL A 197 -10.91 -4.17 -5.95
N ALA A 198 -10.65 -5.47 -5.87
CA ALA A 198 -10.31 -6.29 -7.03
C ALA A 198 -11.42 -6.27 -8.10
N PHE A 199 -12.68 -6.34 -7.66
CA PHE A 199 -13.81 -6.22 -8.58
C PHE A 199 -13.90 -4.84 -9.23
N ILE A 200 -13.67 -3.76 -8.49
CA ILE A 200 -13.62 -2.39 -9.03
C ILE A 200 -12.53 -2.29 -10.10
N ASP A 201 -11.31 -2.73 -9.78
CA ASP A 201 -10.16 -2.60 -10.68
C ASP A 201 -10.32 -3.41 -11.96
N ALA A 202 -10.94 -4.60 -11.88
CA ALA A 202 -11.25 -5.43 -13.04
C ALA A 202 -12.39 -4.85 -13.91
N ASN A 203 -13.21 -3.92 -13.39
CA ASN A 203 -14.44 -3.48 -14.06
C ASN A 203 -14.53 -1.94 -14.20
N LEU A 204 -13.41 -1.22 -14.28
CA LEU A 204 -13.41 0.25 -14.37
C LEU A 204 -14.17 0.80 -15.58
N GLY A 205 -14.23 0.04 -16.68
CA GLY A 205 -14.89 0.44 -17.93
C GLY A 205 -16.42 0.30 -17.94
N VAL A 206 -17.02 -0.38 -16.97
CA VAL A 206 -18.46 -0.60 -16.93
C VAL A 206 -19.14 0.27 -15.88
N ASP A 207 -20.47 0.33 -15.94
CA ASP A 207 -21.24 1.04 -14.90
C ASP A 207 -21.20 0.25 -13.57
N LEU A 208 -20.45 0.77 -12.61
CA LEU A 208 -20.30 0.21 -11.27
C LEU A 208 -21.30 0.87 -10.32
N SER A 209 -22.50 0.32 -10.28
CA SER A 209 -23.51 0.78 -9.33
C SER A 209 -23.15 0.37 -7.89
N LEU A 210 -23.63 1.15 -6.92
CA LEU A 210 -23.48 0.81 -5.50
C LEU A 210 -24.10 -0.56 -5.17
N ALA A 211 -25.19 -0.92 -5.83
CA ALA A 211 -25.84 -2.22 -5.68
C ALA A 211 -24.97 -3.36 -6.18
N THR A 212 -24.31 -3.17 -7.34
CA THR A 212 -23.37 -4.14 -7.90
C THR A 212 -22.20 -4.40 -6.94
N LEU A 213 -21.59 -3.34 -6.42
CA LEU A 213 -20.47 -3.46 -5.48
C LEU A 213 -20.88 -4.11 -4.16
N ALA A 214 -22.04 -3.76 -3.63
CA ALA A 214 -22.58 -4.35 -2.41
C ALA A 214 -22.92 -5.84 -2.57
N GLY A 215 -23.39 -6.22 -3.75
CA GLY A 215 -23.69 -7.62 -4.11
C GLY A 215 -22.46 -8.52 -4.06
N GLN A 216 -21.27 -8.01 -4.44
CA GLN A 216 -20.00 -8.77 -4.42
C GLN A 216 -19.63 -9.23 -3.00
N VAL A 217 -20.06 -8.50 -1.98
CA VAL A 217 -19.76 -8.79 -0.58
C VAL A 217 -21.00 -9.17 0.23
N SER A 218 -22.09 -9.51 -0.46
CA SER A 218 -23.37 -9.96 0.13
C SER A 218 -23.95 -8.98 1.17
N MET A 219 -23.91 -7.69 0.86
CA MET A 219 -24.41 -6.61 1.73
C MET A 219 -25.49 -5.77 1.06
N SER A 220 -26.28 -5.04 1.90
CA SER A 220 -27.13 -3.99 1.36
C SER A 220 -26.30 -2.79 0.88
N PRO A 221 -26.73 -2.04 -0.17
CA PRO A 221 -26.00 -0.89 -0.69
C PRO A 221 -25.65 0.16 0.38
N SER A 222 -26.58 0.46 1.28
CA SER A 222 -26.38 1.45 2.36
C SER A 222 -25.32 0.97 3.38
N THR A 223 -25.37 -0.31 3.75
CA THR A 223 -24.39 -0.92 4.66
C THR A 223 -23.01 -0.92 4.01
N PHE A 224 -22.92 -1.35 2.75
CA PHE A 224 -21.66 -1.34 2.00
C PHE A 224 -21.06 0.07 1.91
N ALA A 225 -21.85 1.08 1.47
CA ALA A 225 -21.34 2.45 1.34
C ALA A 225 -20.78 2.99 2.65
N ARG A 226 -21.46 2.75 3.76
CA ARG A 226 -21.03 3.19 5.09
C ARG A 226 -19.75 2.47 5.53
N LEU A 227 -19.71 1.14 5.39
CA LEU A 227 -18.56 0.32 5.80
C LEU A 227 -17.34 0.55 4.90
N PHE A 228 -17.55 0.66 3.58
CA PHE A 228 -16.51 0.98 2.62
C PHE A 228 -15.86 2.34 2.92
N LYS A 229 -16.69 3.38 3.11
CA LYS A 229 -16.18 4.70 3.50
C LYS A 229 -15.40 4.67 4.82
N ALA A 230 -15.88 3.92 5.80
CA ALA A 230 -15.17 3.74 7.07
C ALA A 230 -13.86 2.96 6.92
N SER A 231 -13.76 2.06 5.92
CA SER A 231 -12.56 1.26 5.66
C SER A 231 -11.49 2.03 4.87
N VAL A 232 -11.91 2.78 3.82
CA VAL A 232 -11.03 3.39 2.82
C VAL A 232 -10.89 4.91 3.02
N GLY A 233 -11.76 5.53 3.82
CA GLY A 233 -11.81 6.99 4.00
C GLY A 233 -12.52 7.73 2.87
N ALA A 234 -12.92 7.05 1.79
CA ALA A 234 -13.60 7.60 0.63
C ALA A 234 -14.90 6.85 0.33
N THR A 235 -15.86 7.53 -0.28
CA THR A 235 -17.08 6.84 -0.75
C THR A 235 -16.74 5.90 -1.91
N PRO A 236 -17.50 4.80 -2.11
CA PRO A 236 -17.29 3.89 -3.24
C PRO A 236 -17.20 4.61 -4.59
N HIS A 237 -18.10 5.57 -4.84
CA HIS A 237 -18.09 6.38 -6.06
C HIS A 237 -16.79 7.18 -6.24
N ASN A 238 -16.33 7.87 -5.18
CA ASN A 238 -15.07 8.63 -5.25
C ASN A 238 -13.86 7.71 -5.42
N PHE A 239 -13.89 6.53 -4.84
CA PHE A 239 -12.85 5.53 -5.00
C PHE A 239 -12.78 5.04 -6.46
N VAL A 240 -13.92 4.62 -7.04
CA VAL A 240 -14.00 4.23 -8.46
C VAL A 240 -13.52 5.36 -9.37
N LEU A 241 -13.99 6.60 -9.13
CA LEU A 241 -13.55 7.75 -9.91
C LEU A 241 -12.03 7.96 -9.83
N THR A 242 -11.46 7.81 -8.66
CA THR A 242 -10.01 7.90 -8.45
C THR A 242 -9.27 6.84 -9.26
N ARG A 243 -9.70 5.58 -9.18
CA ARG A 243 -9.09 4.47 -9.94
C ARG A 243 -9.19 4.68 -11.46
N ARG A 244 -10.35 5.15 -11.95
CA ARG A 244 -10.53 5.52 -13.36
C ARG A 244 -9.55 6.59 -13.81
N LEU A 245 -9.35 7.63 -13.00
CA LEU A 245 -8.43 8.73 -13.33
C LEU A 245 -6.96 8.29 -13.26
N GLN A 246 -6.59 7.43 -12.34
CA GLN A 246 -5.26 6.80 -12.29
C GLN A 246 -5.01 5.98 -13.56
N ARG A 247 -5.97 5.14 -13.93
CA ARG A 247 -5.85 4.35 -15.18
C ARG A 247 -5.80 5.24 -16.42
N ALA A 248 -6.50 6.38 -16.40
CA ALA A 248 -6.44 7.35 -17.48
C ALA A 248 -5.03 7.93 -17.66
N GLU A 249 -4.29 8.21 -16.58
CA GLU A 249 -2.92 8.72 -16.67
C GLU A 249 -2.00 7.76 -17.45
N ILE A 250 -2.17 6.45 -17.24
CA ILE A 250 -1.44 5.42 -17.98
C ILE A 250 -1.86 5.42 -19.46
N LEU A 251 -3.16 5.43 -19.73
CA LEU A 251 -3.69 5.39 -21.11
C LEU A 251 -3.37 6.68 -21.90
N LEU A 252 -3.13 7.79 -21.22
CA LEU A 252 -2.72 9.04 -21.86
C LEU A 252 -1.31 8.98 -22.48
N CYS A 253 -0.50 7.99 -22.11
CA CYS A 253 0.79 7.71 -22.74
C CYS A 253 0.64 7.01 -24.10
N SER A 254 -0.56 6.58 -24.49
CA SER A 254 -0.86 6.01 -25.81
C SER A 254 -1.46 7.04 -26.76
N ASP A 255 -1.46 6.72 -28.06
CA ASP A 255 -2.06 7.57 -29.11
C ASP A 255 -3.60 7.48 -29.17
N SER A 256 -4.23 6.70 -28.29
CA SER A 256 -5.68 6.50 -28.28
C SER A 256 -6.43 7.85 -28.15
N PRO A 257 -7.50 8.08 -28.92
CA PRO A 257 -8.33 9.28 -28.79
C PRO A 257 -8.86 9.47 -27.38
N LEU A 258 -8.90 10.71 -26.89
CA LEU A 258 -9.43 11.01 -25.54
C LEU A 258 -10.87 10.55 -25.35
N SER A 259 -11.67 10.49 -26.41
CA SER A 259 -13.02 9.97 -26.40
C SER A 259 -13.06 8.47 -26.13
N GLU A 260 -12.14 7.72 -26.71
CA GLU A 260 -12.00 6.26 -26.50
C GLU A 260 -11.51 5.97 -25.09
N ILE A 261 -10.51 6.71 -24.61
CA ILE A 261 -10.05 6.59 -23.22
C ILE A 261 -11.18 6.87 -22.25
N ALA A 262 -11.96 7.93 -22.46
CA ALA A 262 -13.10 8.24 -21.62
C ALA A 262 -14.12 7.09 -21.60
N LEU A 263 -14.46 6.55 -22.76
CA LEU A 263 -15.44 5.47 -22.90
C LEU A 263 -14.92 4.16 -22.26
N SER A 264 -13.67 3.79 -22.52
CA SER A 264 -13.05 2.58 -21.97
C SER A 264 -12.96 2.58 -20.46
N LEU A 265 -12.95 3.77 -19.84
CA LEU A 265 -12.93 3.97 -18.38
C LEU A 265 -14.32 4.24 -17.80
N GLY A 266 -15.40 4.05 -18.57
CA GLY A 266 -16.77 4.16 -18.09
C GLY A 266 -17.22 5.59 -17.78
N PHE A 267 -16.63 6.61 -18.42
CA PHE A 267 -17.17 7.97 -18.37
C PHE A 267 -18.28 8.15 -19.38
N ALA A 268 -19.34 8.85 -19.01
CA ALA A 268 -20.50 9.10 -19.88
C ALA A 268 -20.13 9.93 -21.14
N SER A 269 -19.07 10.73 -21.08
CA SER A 269 -18.59 11.55 -22.22
C SER A 269 -17.13 11.98 -21.99
N GLN A 270 -16.46 12.35 -23.10
CA GLN A 270 -15.13 12.97 -23.05
C GLN A 270 -15.12 14.28 -22.23
N SER A 271 -16.21 15.06 -22.25
CA SER A 271 -16.32 16.29 -21.47
C SER A 271 -16.34 15.99 -19.97
N HIS A 272 -17.13 15.02 -19.55
CA HIS A 272 -17.18 14.55 -18.17
C HIS A 272 -15.82 14.04 -17.69
N PHE A 273 -15.13 13.22 -18.49
CA PHE A 273 -13.77 12.77 -18.22
C PHE A 273 -12.81 13.96 -18.06
N THR A 274 -12.81 14.91 -19.02
CA THR A 274 -11.91 16.06 -19.02
C THR A 274 -12.08 16.92 -17.77
N GLU A 275 -13.32 17.16 -17.36
CA GLU A 275 -13.61 17.93 -16.15
C GLU A 275 -13.17 17.19 -14.88
N ALA A 276 -13.50 15.90 -14.75
CA ALA A 276 -13.11 15.08 -13.62
C ALA A 276 -11.57 15.01 -13.49
N PHE A 277 -10.88 14.79 -14.61
CA PHE A 277 -9.41 14.74 -14.65
C PHE A 277 -8.79 16.09 -14.27
N ARG A 278 -9.28 17.21 -14.83
CA ARG A 278 -8.80 18.55 -14.48
C ARG A 278 -9.02 18.88 -13.02
N ARG A 279 -10.17 18.53 -12.46
CA ARG A 279 -10.49 18.77 -11.04
C ARG A 279 -9.51 18.06 -10.11
N ARG A 280 -9.06 16.86 -10.49
CA ARG A 280 -8.14 16.07 -9.68
C ARG A 280 -6.67 16.43 -9.88
N THR A 281 -6.24 16.64 -11.12
CA THR A 281 -4.81 16.81 -11.48
C THR A 281 -4.39 18.25 -11.68
N GLY A 282 -5.33 19.20 -11.74
CA GLY A 282 -5.10 20.61 -12.05
C GLY A 282 -4.85 20.91 -13.53
N ARG A 283 -4.81 19.90 -14.41
CA ARG A 283 -4.54 20.01 -15.85
C ARG A 283 -5.53 19.19 -16.68
N THR A 284 -5.70 19.55 -17.94
CA THR A 284 -6.56 18.77 -18.84
C THR A 284 -5.83 17.52 -19.35
N PRO A 285 -6.55 16.43 -19.72
CA PRO A 285 -5.95 15.23 -20.30
C PRO A 285 -5.06 15.52 -21.52
N ALA A 286 -5.52 16.42 -22.41
CA ALA A 286 -4.74 16.83 -23.59
C ALA A 286 -3.42 17.52 -23.22
N ARG A 287 -3.38 18.29 -22.13
CA ARG A 287 -2.15 18.90 -21.64
C ARG A 287 -1.24 17.87 -20.96
N ALA A 288 -1.82 16.92 -20.24
CA ALA A 288 -1.07 15.81 -19.62
C ALA A 288 -0.36 14.98 -20.68
N ARG A 289 -1.04 14.57 -21.76
CA ARG A 289 -0.47 13.83 -22.89
C ARG A 289 0.74 14.56 -23.50
N ARG A 290 0.62 15.84 -23.83
CA ARG A 290 1.72 16.63 -24.43
C ARG A 290 2.96 16.72 -23.54
N GLN A 291 2.81 16.62 -22.23
CA GLN A 291 3.95 16.64 -21.31
C GLN A 291 4.66 15.28 -21.27
N THR A 292 3.93 14.20 -21.46
CA THR A 292 4.51 12.84 -21.57
C THR A 292 5.31 12.70 -22.87
N ASP A 293 4.78 13.20 -24.00
CA ASP A 293 5.46 13.20 -25.30
C ASP A 293 6.76 14.03 -25.29
N ALA A 294 6.79 15.11 -24.50
CA ALA A 294 7.97 15.98 -24.36
C ALA A 294 9.10 15.36 -23.52
N THR A 295 8.83 14.27 -22.80
CA THR A 295 9.78 13.61 -21.89
C THR A 295 10.40 12.34 -22.51
N VAL A 296 9.91 11.89 -23.69
CA VAL A 296 10.52 10.80 -24.46
C VAL A 296 11.61 11.41 -25.36
N PRO A 297 12.91 11.13 -25.14
CA PRO A 297 13.95 11.57 -26.06
C PRO A 297 13.72 10.90 -27.44
N ALA A 298 13.75 11.71 -28.50
CA ALA A 298 13.66 11.20 -29.86
C ALA A 298 14.70 10.08 -30.08
N PRO A 299 14.37 8.97 -30.75
CA PRO A 299 15.34 7.94 -31.08
C PRO A 299 16.44 8.56 -31.92
N ALA A 300 17.69 8.37 -31.49
CA ALA A 300 18.87 8.80 -32.24
C ALA A 300 18.83 8.21 -33.65
N PRO A 301 19.19 8.99 -34.69
CA PRO A 301 19.17 8.47 -36.05
C PRO A 301 20.23 7.36 -36.17
N TYR A 302 19.79 6.20 -36.61
CA TYR A 302 20.66 5.08 -36.96
C TYR A 302 21.63 5.55 -38.06
N LEU A 303 22.90 5.70 -37.73
CA LEU A 303 23.96 5.76 -38.73
C LEU A 303 24.05 4.40 -39.42
N GLN A 304 23.64 4.36 -40.68
CA GLN A 304 23.98 3.24 -41.58
C GLN A 304 25.48 3.31 -41.86
N VAL A 305 26.20 2.23 -41.53
CA VAL A 305 27.46 1.83 -42.14
C VAL A 305 27.32 0.38 -42.57
#